data_97f7b853496e307850f57db6967abfb5
#
_entry.id   97f7b853496e307850f57db6967abfb5
#
_cell.length_a   1.000
_cell.length_b   1.000
_cell.length_c   1.000
_cell.angle_alpha   90.00
_cell.angle_beta   90.00
_cell.angle_gamma   90.00
#
_symmetry.space_group_name_H-M   'P 1'
#
loop_
_entity.id
_entity.type
_entity.pdbx_description
1 polymer ?
#
loop_
_entity_poly.entity_id
_entity_poly.type
_entity_poly.pdbx_seq_one_letter_code
_entity_poly.pdbx_strand_id
1 'polypeptide(L)'
;NAQKTTKYVELIIVADNRKVMCLLFSFYRALNIRVALVGLEVWSDSDKCPITQDPFTTLHEFLDWRKVKLLPQKPHDNAQLISGVYFQGTTIGMAPIMSMCTVEQSGGIVMDHSENPLGAAVTLAHELGHNFGMNHDTPERGCGCRMTNQQSKHSIKSSSINKFVIDYISNTILNRWVFSRDLK
;
A
#
# COMPACT_ATOMS: atom_id res chain seq x y z
N ASN A 1 -5.79 26.80 -3.14
CA ASN A 1 -5.03 26.77 -1.87
C ASN A 1 -5.00 25.43 -1.13
N ALA A 2 -5.67 24.38 -1.61
CA ALA A 2 -5.68 23.05 -0.99
C ALA A 2 -4.29 22.35 -1.00
N GLN A 3 -3.39 22.73 -1.91
CA GLN A 3 -2.04 22.17 -2.02
C GLN A 3 -1.05 22.69 -0.95
N LYS A 4 -1.36 23.74 -0.22
CA LYS A 4 -0.45 24.31 0.79
C LYS A 4 -0.54 23.65 2.17
N THR A 5 -1.61 22.92 2.46
CA THR A 5 -1.83 22.32 3.79
C THR A 5 -1.36 20.87 3.78
N THR A 6 -0.44 20.52 4.67
CA THR A 6 -0.04 19.13 4.86
C THR A 6 -1.23 18.31 5.33
N LYS A 7 -1.48 17.18 4.66
CA LYS A 7 -2.49 16.20 5.06
C LYS A 7 -1.82 15.05 5.79
N TYR A 8 -2.50 14.53 6.80
CA TYR A 8 -2.05 13.39 7.56
C TYR A 8 -3.03 12.24 7.36
N VAL A 9 -2.49 11.03 7.27
CA VAL A 9 -3.27 9.79 7.19
C VAL A 9 -2.77 8.88 8.28
N GLU A 10 -3.68 8.46 9.16
CA GLU A 10 -3.45 7.49 10.20
C GLU A 10 -3.70 6.09 9.62
N LEU A 11 -2.61 5.33 9.47
CA LEU A 11 -2.62 4.02 8.85
C LEU A 11 -2.45 2.93 9.89
N ILE A 12 -3.29 1.90 9.81
CA ILE A 12 -3.06 0.61 10.48
C ILE A 12 -2.61 -0.41 9.44
N ILE A 13 -1.58 -1.18 9.77
CA ILE A 13 -1.20 -2.36 9.02
C ILE A 13 -1.69 -3.59 9.76
N VAL A 14 -2.25 -4.51 8.99
CA VAL A 14 -2.68 -5.84 9.44
C VAL A 14 -1.85 -6.86 8.69
N ALA A 15 -1.25 -7.79 9.41
CA ALA A 15 -0.54 -8.94 8.83
C ALA A 15 -1.30 -10.22 9.18
N ASP A 16 -1.58 -11.05 8.16
CA ASP A 16 -2.18 -12.36 8.37
C ASP A 16 -1.22 -13.31 9.11
N ASN A 17 -1.72 -14.47 9.52
CA ASN A 17 -0.95 -15.42 10.32
C ASN A 17 0.24 -16.06 9.58
N ARG A 18 0.46 -15.73 8.32
CA ARG A 18 1.48 -16.33 7.44
C ARG A 18 2.70 -15.46 7.26
N LYS A 19 2.63 -14.15 7.58
CA LYS A 19 3.77 -13.27 7.39
C LYS A 19 3.78 -12.04 8.32
N VAL A 20 4.99 -11.68 8.76
CA VAL A 20 5.30 -10.42 9.44
C VAL A 20 6.37 -9.70 8.62
N MET A 21 6.12 -8.44 8.26
CA MET A 21 7.03 -7.67 7.44
C MET A 21 7.31 -6.27 8.01
N CYS A 22 8.52 -5.76 7.78
CA CYS A 22 8.92 -4.40 8.14
C CYS A 22 8.66 -3.44 6.97
N LEU A 23 7.92 -2.35 7.18
CA LEU A 23 7.47 -1.43 6.14
C LEU A 23 7.97 0.01 6.35
N LEU A 24 8.21 0.72 5.25
CA LEU A 24 8.70 2.09 5.21
C LEU A 24 7.66 3.04 4.56
N PHE A 25 7.28 4.12 5.29
CA PHE A 25 6.17 5.03 4.93
C PHE A 25 6.63 6.41 4.47
N SER A 26 7.40 6.52 3.40
CA SER A 26 7.82 7.84 2.94
C SER A 26 7.34 8.25 1.53
N PHE A 27 6.53 7.41 0.87
CA PHE A 27 6.18 7.57 -0.54
C PHE A 27 5.36 8.83 -0.89
N TYR A 28 4.50 9.30 0.01
CA TYR A 28 3.56 10.39 -0.29
C TYR A 28 4.05 11.79 0.07
N ARG A 29 5.30 11.91 0.51
CA ARG A 29 5.86 13.17 1.00
C ARG A 29 5.88 14.28 -0.04
N ALA A 30 6.08 13.93 -1.31
CA ALA A 30 6.10 14.90 -2.42
C ALA A 30 4.72 15.49 -2.74
N LEU A 31 3.64 14.80 -2.37
CA LEU A 31 2.26 15.30 -2.47
C LEU A 31 1.80 16.07 -1.23
N ASN A 32 2.74 16.39 -0.33
CA ASN A 32 2.44 17.00 0.95
C ASN A 32 1.49 16.17 1.84
N ILE A 33 1.52 14.85 1.66
CA ILE A 33 0.80 13.87 2.48
C ILE A 33 1.80 13.18 3.39
N ARG A 34 1.45 13.06 4.67
CA ARG A 34 2.19 12.30 5.67
C ARG A 34 1.37 11.10 6.07
N VAL A 35 1.91 9.92 5.87
CA VAL A 35 1.30 8.67 6.33
C VAL A 35 1.97 8.29 7.65
N ALA A 36 1.20 8.24 8.71
CA ALA A 36 1.64 7.87 10.04
C ALA A 36 1.13 6.45 10.36
N LEU A 37 2.03 5.53 10.66
CA LEU A 37 1.65 4.21 11.18
C LEU A 37 1.19 4.38 12.62
N VAL A 38 -0.11 4.26 12.87
CA VAL A 38 -0.71 4.39 14.20
C VAL A 38 -1.03 3.04 14.85
N GLY A 39 -0.93 1.95 14.09
CA GLY A 39 -1.13 0.60 14.62
C GLY A 39 -0.58 -0.50 13.72
N LEU A 40 -0.18 -1.58 14.38
CA LEU A 40 0.17 -2.84 13.76
C LEU A 40 -0.68 -3.94 14.40
N GLU A 41 -1.39 -4.69 13.60
CA GLU A 41 -2.19 -5.84 14.03
C GLU A 41 -1.61 -7.09 13.38
N VAL A 42 -1.14 -8.03 14.16
CA VAL A 42 -0.57 -9.30 13.67
C VAL A 42 -1.47 -10.43 14.14
N TRP A 43 -1.95 -11.22 13.19
CA TRP A 43 -2.78 -12.38 13.49
C TRP A 43 -1.88 -13.61 13.68
N SER A 44 -1.54 -13.90 14.92
CA SER A 44 -0.59 -14.98 15.24
C SER A 44 -1.21 -16.37 15.25
N ASP A 45 -2.44 -16.48 15.71
CA ASP A 45 -3.09 -17.78 15.94
C ASP A 45 -3.97 -18.21 14.77
N SER A 46 -4.80 -17.30 14.29
CA SER A 46 -5.68 -17.51 13.14
C SER A 46 -6.06 -16.17 12.51
N ASP A 47 -6.39 -16.21 11.22
CA ASP A 47 -6.92 -15.07 10.51
C ASP A 47 -8.27 -14.64 11.11
N LYS A 48 -8.50 -13.33 11.26
CA LYS A 48 -9.72 -12.79 11.87
C LYS A 48 -10.85 -12.55 10.86
N CYS A 49 -10.57 -12.74 9.58
CA CYS A 49 -11.54 -12.82 8.50
C CYS A 49 -11.06 -13.82 7.44
N PRO A 50 -11.93 -14.32 6.56
CA PRO A 50 -11.54 -15.21 5.48
C PRO A 50 -10.50 -14.58 4.55
N ILE A 51 -9.35 -15.26 4.38
CA ILE A 51 -8.30 -14.91 3.44
C ILE A 51 -8.22 -16.00 2.39
N THR A 52 -8.59 -15.68 1.16
CA THR A 52 -8.71 -16.63 0.05
C THR A 52 -7.79 -16.23 -1.11
N GLN A 53 -7.65 -17.13 -2.09
CA GLN A 53 -6.93 -16.81 -3.33
C GLN A 53 -7.71 -15.82 -4.23
N ASP A 54 -9.02 -15.68 -4.04
CA ASP A 54 -9.79 -14.65 -4.72
C ASP A 54 -9.58 -13.29 -4.03
N PRO A 55 -8.94 -12.32 -4.70
CA PRO A 55 -8.64 -11.03 -4.11
C PRO A 55 -9.90 -10.20 -3.81
N PHE A 56 -10.98 -10.36 -4.59
CA PHE A 56 -12.23 -9.65 -4.34
C PHE A 56 -12.89 -10.10 -3.04
N THR A 57 -12.97 -11.41 -2.83
CA THR A 57 -13.50 -11.98 -1.59
C THR A 57 -12.65 -11.54 -0.41
N THR A 58 -11.33 -11.67 -0.50
CA THR A 58 -10.42 -11.27 0.58
C THR A 58 -10.53 -9.79 0.92
N LEU A 59 -10.59 -8.91 -0.08
CA LEU A 59 -10.75 -7.48 0.13
C LEU A 59 -12.08 -7.16 0.83
N HIS A 60 -13.18 -7.76 0.37
CA HIS A 60 -14.50 -7.53 0.94
C HIS A 60 -14.57 -7.96 2.41
N GLU A 61 -14.14 -9.18 2.70
CA GLU A 61 -14.10 -9.72 4.06
C GLU A 61 -13.20 -8.91 5.01
N PHE A 62 -12.05 -8.45 4.50
CA PHE A 62 -11.15 -7.60 5.27
C PHE A 62 -11.77 -6.24 5.59
N LEU A 63 -12.43 -5.60 4.62
CA LEU A 63 -13.06 -4.29 4.82
C LEU A 63 -14.25 -4.40 5.80
N ASP A 64 -15.03 -5.46 5.73
CA ASP A 64 -16.12 -5.71 6.67
C ASP A 64 -15.59 -5.98 8.07
N TRP A 65 -14.56 -6.80 8.22
CA TRP A 65 -13.89 -6.99 9.50
C TRP A 65 -13.30 -5.68 10.05
N ARG A 66 -12.65 -4.88 9.21
CA ARG A 66 -12.13 -3.57 9.58
C ARG A 66 -13.24 -2.68 10.13
N LYS A 67 -14.35 -2.55 9.41
CA LYS A 67 -15.50 -1.72 9.78
C LYS A 67 -16.10 -2.14 11.12
N VAL A 68 -16.31 -3.44 11.32
CA VAL A 68 -17.07 -3.97 12.45
C VAL A 68 -16.20 -4.20 13.69
N LYS A 69 -14.92 -4.55 13.51
CA LYS A 69 -14.04 -4.96 14.62
C LYS A 69 -12.89 -3.99 14.87
N LEU A 70 -12.17 -3.59 13.82
CA LEU A 70 -10.94 -2.82 14.00
C LEU A 70 -11.22 -1.33 14.24
N LEU A 71 -12.02 -0.71 13.38
CA LEU A 71 -12.27 0.72 13.43
C LEU A 71 -12.91 1.21 14.75
N PRO A 72 -13.86 0.50 15.37
CA PRO A 72 -14.41 0.90 16.66
C PRO A 72 -13.42 0.82 17.83
N GLN A 73 -12.43 -0.07 17.74
CA GLN A 73 -11.45 -0.28 18.82
C GLN A 73 -10.20 0.60 18.65
N LYS A 74 -9.80 0.83 17.42
CA LYS A 74 -8.61 1.62 17.03
C LYS A 74 -9.01 2.59 15.93
N PRO A 75 -9.41 3.82 16.24
CA PRO A 75 -9.72 4.82 15.22
C PRO A 75 -8.52 5.04 14.28
N HIS A 76 -8.78 5.08 12.98
CA HIS A 76 -7.79 5.26 11.93
C HIS A 76 -8.45 5.67 10.62
N ASP A 77 -7.68 6.27 9.72
CA ASP A 77 -8.16 6.71 8.41
C ASP A 77 -8.19 5.59 7.39
N ASN A 78 -7.19 4.70 7.41
CA ASN A 78 -7.02 3.61 6.44
C ASN A 78 -6.40 2.37 7.10
N ALA A 79 -6.74 1.18 6.61
CA ALA A 79 -6.07 -0.06 7.01
C ALA A 79 -5.66 -0.89 5.79
N GLN A 80 -4.46 -1.45 5.81
CA GLN A 80 -3.94 -2.30 4.74
C GLN A 80 -3.59 -3.68 5.28
N LEU A 81 -4.14 -4.72 4.66
CA LEU A 81 -3.82 -6.10 4.96
C LEU A 81 -2.62 -6.55 4.12
N ILE A 82 -1.62 -7.12 4.76
CA ILE A 82 -0.52 -7.82 4.08
C ILE A 82 -0.73 -9.30 4.28
N SER A 83 -0.86 -10.02 3.19
CA SER A 83 -1.18 -11.44 3.19
C SER A 83 -0.06 -12.28 2.58
N GLY A 84 0.23 -13.42 3.21
CA GLY A 84 1.08 -14.46 2.64
C GLY A 84 0.36 -15.38 1.64
N VAL A 85 -0.93 -15.15 1.37
CA VAL A 85 -1.69 -15.91 0.37
C VAL A 85 -1.39 -15.38 -1.03
N TYR A 86 -1.13 -16.29 -1.97
CA TYR A 86 -0.99 -15.96 -3.39
C TYR A 86 -2.37 -15.77 -4.01
N PHE A 87 -2.64 -14.54 -4.49
CA PHE A 87 -3.89 -14.24 -5.16
C PHE A 87 -3.93 -14.78 -6.58
N GLN A 88 -5.12 -15.08 -7.08
CA GLN A 88 -5.33 -15.58 -8.42
C GLN A 88 -4.94 -14.57 -9.50
N GLY A 89 -4.52 -15.07 -10.65
CA GLY A 89 -4.15 -14.26 -11.81
C GLY A 89 -2.85 -13.49 -11.58
N THR A 90 -2.83 -12.23 -11.96
CA THR A 90 -1.67 -11.32 -11.84
C THR A 90 -1.83 -10.29 -10.73
N THR A 91 -2.81 -10.49 -9.84
CA THR A 91 -3.14 -9.54 -8.77
C THR A 91 -2.13 -9.68 -7.63
N ILE A 92 -1.45 -8.58 -7.31
CA ILE A 92 -0.53 -8.49 -6.16
C ILE A 92 -1.04 -7.53 -5.08
N GLY A 93 -2.11 -6.79 -5.37
CA GLY A 93 -2.79 -5.90 -4.44
C GLY A 93 -4.14 -5.48 -5.01
N MET A 94 -5.01 -4.97 -4.16
CA MET A 94 -6.32 -4.45 -4.54
C MET A 94 -6.83 -3.46 -3.50
N ALA A 95 -7.39 -2.33 -3.97
CA ALA A 95 -8.03 -1.36 -3.11
C ALA A 95 -9.16 -0.61 -3.83
N PRO A 96 -10.22 -0.19 -3.13
CA PRO A 96 -11.28 0.63 -3.71
C PRO A 96 -10.77 2.03 -4.05
N ILE A 97 -11.18 2.53 -5.22
CA ILE A 97 -10.79 3.88 -5.67
C ILE A 97 -11.57 4.94 -4.90
N MET A 98 -10.89 6.06 -4.55
CA MET A 98 -11.48 7.24 -3.89
C MET A 98 -12.20 6.91 -2.57
N SER A 99 -11.65 5.99 -1.79
CA SER A 99 -12.25 5.46 -0.57
C SER A 99 -11.58 5.95 0.72
N MET A 100 -10.54 6.78 0.64
CA MET A 100 -9.80 7.25 1.81
C MET A 100 -10.73 7.85 2.88
N CYS A 101 -10.52 7.48 4.12
CA CYS A 101 -11.29 7.88 5.30
C CYS A 101 -12.76 7.42 5.33
N THR A 102 -13.23 6.62 4.38
CA THR A 102 -14.59 6.07 4.46
C THR A 102 -14.67 4.93 5.47
N VAL A 103 -15.81 4.81 6.15
CA VAL A 103 -16.04 3.74 7.14
C VAL A 103 -16.03 2.37 6.46
N GLU A 104 -16.64 2.27 5.28
CA GLU A 104 -16.87 1.02 4.57
C GLU A 104 -15.66 0.54 3.78
N GLN A 105 -14.93 1.45 3.12
CA GLN A 105 -14.03 1.06 2.03
C GLN A 105 -12.60 1.60 2.15
N SER A 106 -12.25 2.32 3.24
CA SER A 106 -10.90 2.85 3.36
C SER A 106 -9.90 1.79 3.80
N GLY A 107 -9.42 1.04 2.84
CA GLY A 107 -8.44 -0.01 3.05
C GLY A 107 -8.03 -0.67 1.75
N GLY A 108 -7.21 -1.71 1.87
CA GLY A 108 -6.72 -2.49 0.75
C GLY A 108 -6.06 -3.78 1.21
N ILE A 109 -5.72 -4.61 0.25
CA ILE A 109 -4.98 -5.86 0.46
C ILE A 109 -3.71 -5.87 -0.40
N VAL A 110 -2.66 -6.44 0.12
CA VAL A 110 -1.36 -6.57 -0.52
C VAL A 110 -0.85 -7.99 -0.34
N MET A 111 -0.47 -8.64 -1.43
CA MET A 111 0.21 -9.92 -1.39
C MET A 111 1.70 -9.70 -1.07
N ASP A 112 2.23 -10.45 -0.13
CA ASP A 112 3.68 -10.54 0.08
C ASP A 112 4.30 -11.43 -0.99
N HIS A 113 4.55 -10.82 -2.16
CA HIS A 113 4.97 -11.52 -3.38
C HIS A 113 6.48 -11.56 -3.59
N SER A 114 7.27 -11.02 -2.68
CA SER A 114 8.71 -10.84 -2.86
C SER A 114 9.47 -11.07 -1.55
N GLU A 115 10.61 -11.74 -1.64
CA GLU A 115 11.55 -11.85 -0.51
C GLU A 115 12.12 -10.48 -0.10
N ASN A 116 12.13 -9.52 -1.02
CA ASN A 116 12.50 -8.14 -0.73
C ASN A 116 11.27 -7.40 -0.18
N PRO A 117 11.29 -6.94 1.08
CA PRO A 117 10.18 -6.23 1.70
C PRO A 117 9.78 -4.94 0.97
N LEU A 118 10.67 -4.39 0.14
CA LEU A 118 10.38 -3.24 -0.70
C LEU A 118 9.30 -3.56 -1.75
N GLY A 119 9.19 -4.81 -2.21
CA GLY A 119 8.16 -5.23 -3.17
C GLY A 119 6.76 -4.99 -2.64
N ALA A 120 6.45 -5.51 -1.47
CA ALA A 120 5.14 -5.30 -0.85
C ALA A 120 4.93 -3.85 -0.41
N ALA A 121 5.99 -3.13 0.01
CA ALA A 121 5.89 -1.71 0.35
C ALA A 121 5.49 -0.83 -0.85
N VAL A 122 6.03 -1.12 -2.04
CA VAL A 122 5.66 -0.45 -3.30
C VAL A 122 4.21 -0.75 -3.65
N THR A 123 3.79 -2.01 -3.55
CA THR A 123 2.41 -2.42 -3.79
C THR A 123 1.46 -1.74 -2.81
N LEU A 124 1.80 -1.69 -1.52
CA LEU A 124 1.00 -0.98 -0.51
C LEU A 124 0.85 0.51 -0.85
N ALA A 125 1.93 1.16 -1.27
CA ALA A 125 1.85 2.55 -1.71
C ALA A 125 0.94 2.69 -2.95
N HIS A 126 0.98 1.76 -3.89
CA HIS A 126 0.08 1.72 -5.04
C HIS A 126 -1.38 1.64 -4.61
N GLU A 127 -1.73 0.73 -3.70
CA GLU A 127 -3.09 0.55 -3.21
C GLU A 127 -3.60 1.78 -2.43
N LEU A 128 -2.75 2.41 -1.62
CA LEU A 128 -3.07 3.70 -1.01
C LEU A 128 -3.35 4.78 -2.06
N GLY A 129 -2.64 4.76 -3.20
CA GLY A 129 -2.91 5.64 -4.32
C GLY A 129 -4.33 5.47 -4.87
N HIS A 130 -4.81 4.24 -5.00
CA HIS A 130 -6.20 3.97 -5.36
C HIS A 130 -7.17 4.54 -4.32
N ASN A 131 -6.93 4.35 -3.03
CA ASN A 131 -7.77 4.96 -2.00
C ASN A 131 -7.81 6.50 -2.09
N PHE A 132 -6.72 7.15 -2.51
CA PHE A 132 -6.70 8.60 -2.80
C PHE A 132 -7.42 8.99 -4.11
N GLY A 133 -7.88 8.03 -4.91
CA GLY A 133 -8.58 8.28 -6.17
C GLY A 133 -7.68 8.25 -7.41
N MET A 134 -6.44 7.78 -7.30
CA MET A 134 -5.55 7.63 -8.44
C MET A 134 -5.90 6.38 -9.24
N ASN A 135 -6.06 6.53 -10.56
CA ASN A 135 -6.26 5.43 -11.48
C ASN A 135 -4.93 4.97 -12.10
N HIS A 136 -4.95 3.80 -12.73
CA HIS A 136 -3.82 3.37 -13.55
C HIS A 136 -3.65 4.31 -14.74
N ASP A 137 -2.39 4.53 -15.14
CA ASP A 137 -2.10 5.23 -16.38
C ASP A 137 -2.51 4.39 -17.57
N THR A 138 -3.06 5.05 -18.57
CA THR A 138 -3.31 4.46 -19.87
C THR A 138 -2.59 5.26 -20.95
N PRO A 139 -2.19 4.62 -22.08
CA PRO A 139 -1.54 5.32 -23.17
C PRO A 139 -2.34 6.53 -23.69
N GLU A 140 -3.68 6.42 -23.64
CA GLU A 140 -4.61 7.46 -24.09
C GLU A 140 -4.56 8.72 -23.21
N ARG A 141 -4.11 8.59 -21.96
CA ARG A 141 -3.94 9.72 -21.03
C ARG A 141 -2.59 10.41 -21.12
N GLY A 142 -1.75 10.01 -22.07
CA GLY A 142 -0.46 10.64 -22.33
C GLY A 142 0.62 10.39 -21.30
N CYS A 143 0.38 9.50 -20.34
CA CYS A 143 1.35 9.14 -19.31
C CYS A 143 2.20 7.95 -19.77
N GLY A 144 3.18 8.19 -20.65
CA GLY A 144 4.16 7.19 -21.08
C GLY A 144 5.46 7.32 -20.29
N CYS A 145 5.89 6.28 -19.58
CA CYS A 145 7.25 6.21 -19.08
C CYS A 145 8.21 6.01 -20.23
N ARG A 146 9.09 6.98 -20.53
CA ARG A 146 10.27 6.73 -21.35
C ARG A 146 11.25 5.90 -20.53
N MET A 147 11.29 4.60 -20.80
CA MET A 147 12.36 3.74 -20.28
C MET A 147 13.64 4.11 -21.02
N THR A 148 14.61 4.70 -20.35
CA THR A 148 15.98 4.73 -20.83
C THR A 148 16.53 3.30 -20.75
N ASN A 149 16.98 2.79 -21.91
CA ASN A 149 17.55 1.45 -22.05
C ASN A 149 18.65 1.21 -21.02
N GLN A 150 18.46 0.29 -20.12
CA GLN A 150 19.43 -0.63 -19.51
C GLN A 150 19.01 -1.04 -18.08
N GLN A 151 17.85 -1.64 -17.89
CA GLN A 151 17.72 -2.61 -16.80
C GLN A 151 16.40 -3.37 -16.89
N SER A 152 16.59 -4.66 -17.01
CA SER A 152 15.71 -5.74 -16.58
C SER A 152 14.50 -6.13 -17.41
N LYS A 153 14.58 -7.36 -17.82
CA LYS A 153 13.57 -8.23 -18.40
C LYS A 153 12.46 -8.65 -17.40
N HIS A 154 12.05 -7.77 -16.49
CA HIS A 154 10.82 -7.95 -15.71
C HIS A 154 9.96 -6.72 -15.90
N SER A 155 9.10 -6.81 -16.89
CA SER A 155 8.14 -5.79 -17.25
C SER A 155 7.05 -5.67 -16.18
N ILE A 156 7.28 -4.86 -15.16
CA ILE A 156 6.18 -4.26 -14.41
C ILE A 156 5.65 -3.14 -15.29
N LYS A 157 4.45 -3.29 -15.85
CA LYS A 157 3.76 -2.21 -16.55
C LYS A 157 3.51 -1.09 -15.54
N SER A 158 4.36 -0.05 -15.63
CA SER A 158 4.37 1.06 -14.68
C SER A 158 3.16 1.97 -14.92
N SER A 159 2.28 2.06 -13.95
CA SER A 159 1.29 3.14 -13.83
C SER A 159 1.95 4.42 -13.29
N SER A 160 1.31 5.61 -13.41
CA SER A 160 1.87 6.86 -12.84
C SER A 160 2.12 6.74 -11.34
N ILE A 161 1.33 5.96 -10.63
CA ILE A 161 1.56 5.65 -9.22
C ILE A 161 2.91 4.95 -9.06
N ASN A 162 3.19 3.93 -9.87
CA ASN A 162 4.46 3.18 -9.81
C ASN A 162 5.64 4.05 -10.20
N LYS A 163 5.51 4.90 -11.23
CA LYS A 163 6.57 5.83 -11.59
C LYS A 163 6.86 6.82 -10.48
N PHE A 164 5.84 7.43 -9.92
CA PHE A 164 5.97 8.35 -8.79
C PHE A 164 6.64 7.66 -7.60
N VAL A 165 6.20 6.45 -7.26
CA VAL A 165 6.75 5.64 -6.18
C VAL A 165 8.18 5.24 -6.49
N ILE A 166 8.49 4.77 -7.71
CA ILE A 166 9.83 4.35 -8.12
C ILE A 166 10.80 5.53 -8.18
N ASP A 167 10.41 6.66 -8.78
CA ASP A 167 11.26 7.86 -8.86
C ASP A 167 11.54 8.42 -7.46
N TYR A 168 10.57 8.35 -6.56
CA TYR A 168 10.73 8.76 -5.17
C TYR A 168 11.63 7.79 -4.38
N ILE A 169 11.50 6.48 -4.58
CA ILE A 169 12.35 5.45 -3.99
C ILE A 169 13.80 5.66 -4.45
N SER A 170 14.01 5.80 -5.77
CA SER A 170 15.35 5.97 -6.35
C SER A 170 16.05 7.22 -5.84
N ASN A 171 15.32 8.32 -5.65
CA ASN A 171 15.91 9.60 -5.23
C ASN A 171 15.98 9.81 -3.72
N THR A 172 15.16 9.13 -2.92
CA THR A 172 15.00 9.43 -1.49
C THR A 172 15.48 8.29 -0.58
N ILE A 173 15.23 7.05 -0.95
CA ILE A 173 15.54 5.90 -0.08
C ILE A 173 17.00 5.49 -0.21
N LEU A 174 17.57 5.45 -1.41
CA LEU A 174 19.00 5.13 -1.59
C LEU A 174 19.91 6.16 -0.92
N ASN A 175 19.47 7.43 -0.83
CA ASN A 175 20.25 8.48 -0.15
C ASN A 175 20.00 8.58 1.35
N ARG A 176 18.99 7.91 1.92
CA ARG A 176 18.62 8.01 3.34
C ARG A 176 18.82 6.73 4.16
N TRP A 177 19.12 5.62 3.54
CA TRP A 177 19.41 4.37 4.26
C TRP A 177 20.67 4.43 5.14
N VAL A 178 21.50 5.44 4.94
CA VAL A 178 22.75 5.67 5.70
C VAL A 178 22.50 6.36 7.06
N PHE A 179 21.34 7.00 7.30
CA PHE A 179 21.17 7.91 8.45
C PHE A 179 20.11 7.53 9.49
N SER A 180 19.56 6.33 9.49
CA SER A 180 18.56 5.94 10.50
C SER A 180 19.03 4.82 11.43
N ARG A 181 20.28 4.86 11.87
CA ARG A 181 20.76 3.98 12.96
C ARG A 181 20.74 4.60 14.36
N ASP A 182 20.32 5.85 14.48
CA ASP A 182 20.28 6.57 15.76
C ASP A 182 18.88 7.12 16.05
N LEU A 183 17.97 6.28 16.50
CA LEU A 183 16.88 6.67 17.39
C LEU A 183 16.69 5.52 18.39
N LYS A 184 17.38 5.72 19.53
CA LYS A 184 17.07 5.04 20.78
C LYS A 184 15.80 5.59 21.37
#